data_3971780bb5b3f2b69aaab5d510ff6a6d
#
_entry.id   3971780bb5b3f2b69aaab5d510ff6a6d
#
_cell.length_a   1.000
_cell.length_b   1.000
_cell.length_c   1.000
_cell.angle_alpha   90.00
_cell.angle_beta   90.00
_cell.angle_gamma   90.00
#
_symmetry.space_group_name_H-M   'P 1'
#
loop_
_entity.id
_entity.type
_entity.pdbx_description
1 polymer ?
#
loop_
_entity_poly.entity_id
_entity_poly.type
_entity_poly.pdbx_seq_one_letter_code
_entity_poly.pdbx_strand_id
1 'polypeptide(L)'
;MTKIYTLLLLCLFALTLPVTAREAEFKKIKESWTLQADGTQVYRQSKVLTLYTHTAMNRTYGESFITYDPRYQTLQIHESYTRQKDGNIVKTPANALVEVLPSAAANAPAFNALREMVVVHTGLELGATIYLDYSITTKPGYLPGIQICRLLEHSSPVKEYEISITVPRGQHLEYALNNHKAKASVTESEGMKQVSWTLKNLPALSREPQVSVIGGDLPLLTATTEEKPLSFLTSQWQPEGDAGIRALAGKLTAGAKDDKEKVTAIRDYVIDNLYYSSLPLAESGYRIRPAAEVIRSAYGTEAEKANLMAALLKAAGLKAGIGAVCAPSENTASLGVGSIRELF
;
A
#
# COMPACT_ATOMS: atom_id res chain seq x y z
N MET A 1 38.05 -34.85 36.36
CA MET A 1 36.59 -34.77 36.44
C MET A 1 36.05 -33.42 36.02
N THR A 2 36.65 -32.30 36.35
CA THR A 2 36.18 -30.92 35.99
C THR A 2 36.04 -30.69 34.48
N LYS A 3 36.93 -31.20 33.62
CA LYS A 3 36.86 -30.99 32.15
C LYS A 3 35.68 -31.70 31.48
N ILE A 4 35.17 -32.79 32.05
CA ILE A 4 34.01 -33.53 31.50
C ILE A 4 32.73 -32.79 31.83
N TYR A 5 32.59 -32.18 33.01
CA TYR A 5 31.44 -31.36 33.38
C TYR A 5 31.35 -30.06 32.58
N THR A 6 32.49 -29.45 32.24
CA THR A 6 32.53 -28.26 31.38
C THR A 6 32.08 -28.57 29.96
N LEU A 7 32.46 -29.73 29.41
CA LEU A 7 32.05 -30.18 28.08
C LEU A 7 30.53 -30.49 28.04
N LEU A 8 30.04 -31.19 29.09
CA LEU A 8 28.59 -31.47 29.22
C LEU A 8 27.75 -30.19 29.36
N LEU A 9 28.23 -29.21 30.11
CA LEU A 9 27.55 -27.90 30.25
C LEU A 9 27.54 -27.15 28.92
N LEU A 10 28.62 -27.16 28.14
CA LEU A 10 28.69 -26.56 26.80
C LEU A 10 27.72 -27.25 25.82
N CYS A 11 27.61 -28.56 25.86
CA CYS A 11 26.66 -29.32 25.03
C CYS A 11 25.21 -29.06 25.43
N LEU A 12 24.89 -28.88 26.73
CA LEU A 12 23.56 -28.47 27.16
C LEU A 12 23.19 -27.04 26.70
N PHE A 13 24.13 -26.11 26.70
CA PHE A 13 23.90 -24.72 26.21
C PHE A 13 23.72 -24.66 24.70
N ALA A 14 24.35 -25.55 23.94
CA ALA A 14 24.18 -25.65 22.48
C ALA A 14 22.79 -26.21 22.09
N LEU A 15 22.11 -26.93 23.01
CA LEU A 15 20.77 -27.48 22.78
C LEU A 15 19.63 -26.52 23.12
N THR A 16 19.92 -25.36 23.73
CA THR A 16 18.92 -24.36 24.12
C THR A 16 18.88 -23.13 23.21
N LEU A 17 19.40 -23.22 21.98
CA LEU A 17 19.06 -22.20 20.98
C LEU A 17 17.55 -22.26 20.79
N PRO A 18 16.81 -21.17 21.02
CA PRO A 18 15.39 -21.15 20.76
C PRO A 18 15.22 -21.43 19.28
N VAL A 19 14.81 -22.64 18.95
CA VAL A 19 14.21 -22.92 17.66
C VAL A 19 12.90 -22.16 17.67
N THR A 20 12.91 -20.90 17.28
CA THR A 20 11.68 -20.15 17.01
C THR A 20 10.95 -20.96 15.95
N ALA A 21 9.92 -21.68 16.38
CA ALA A 21 9.08 -22.46 15.49
C ALA A 21 8.52 -21.49 14.43
N ARG A 22 8.96 -21.64 13.18
CA ARG A 22 8.50 -20.81 12.08
C ARG A 22 7.00 -21.06 11.92
N GLU A 23 6.19 -20.00 11.96
CA GLU A 23 4.75 -20.15 11.71
C GLU A 23 4.47 -20.56 10.26
N ALA A 24 5.19 -19.98 9.32
CA ALA A 24 5.12 -20.25 7.89
C ALA A 24 6.44 -19.88 7.21
N GLU A 25 6.56 -20.16 5.92
CA GLU A 25 7.71 -19.75 5.11
C GLU A 25 7.25 -19.48 3.67
N PHE A 26 7.48 -18.27 3.19
CA PHE A 26 7.38 -18.00 1.76
C PHE A 26 8.53 -18.67 1.02
N LYS A 27 8.22 -19.67 0.22
CA LYS A 27 9.20 -20.31 -0.66
C LYS A 27 9.59 -19.39 -1.78
N LYS A 28 8.60 -18.64 -2.31
CA LYS A 28 8.79 -17.65 -3.35
C LYS A 28 7.71 -16.58 -3.31
N ILE A 29 8.12 -15.34 -3.53
CA ILE A 29 7.24 -14.22 -3.85
C ILE A 29 7.74 -13.62 -5.16
N LYS A 30 6.82 -13.33 -6.08
CA LYS A 30 7.10 -12.54 -7.29
C LYS A 30 6.17 -11.36 -7.34
N GLU A 31 6.70 -10.18 -7.62
CA GLU A 31 5.92 -8.98 -7.86
C GLU A 31 6.43 -8.28 -9.12
N SER A 32 5.51 -7.87 -9.95
CA SER A 32 5.85 -7.11 -11.15
C SER A 32 4.89 -5.96 -11.38
N TRP A 33 5.44 -4.85 -11.84
CA TRP A 33 4.72 -3.68 -12.30
C TRP A 33 5.09 -3.44 -13.76
N THR A 34 4.11 -3.33 -14.62
CA THR A 34 4.30 -3.05 -16.04
C THR A 34 3.49 -1.83 -16.43
N LEU A 35 4.15 -0.82 -17.00
CA LEU A 35 3.50 0.29 -17.68
C LEU A 35 3.56 0.01 -19.18
N GLN A 36 2.43 -0.01 -19.86
CA GLN A 36 2.35 -0.18 -21.31
C GLN A 36 2.42 1.18 -22.03
N ALA A 37 2.71 1.16 -23.32
CA ALA A 37 2.84 2.37 -24.12
C ALA A 37 1.54 3.20 -24.21
N ASP A 38 0.38 2.56 -24.05
CA ASP A 38 -0.94 3.22 -24.01
C ASP A 38 -1.32 3.78 -22.63
N GLY A 39 -0.44 3.62 -21.62
CA GLY A 39 -0.68 4.04 -20.25
C GLY A 39 -1.40 3.00 -19.39
N THR A 40 -1.73 1.82 -19.93
CA THR A 40 -2.25 0.70 -19.15
C THR A 40 -1.18 0.23 -18.16
N GLN A 41 -1.58 -0.03 -16.92
CA GLN A 41 -0.68 -0.57 -15.89
C GLN A 41 -1.12 -1.96 -15.49
N VAL A 42 -0.16 -2.88 -15.33
CA VAL A 42 -0.42 -4.23 -14.84
C VAL A 42 0.43 -4.47 -13.61
N TYR A 43 -0.21 -4.73 -12.49
CA TYR A 43 0.42 -5.28 -11.31
C TYR A 43 0.15 -6.78 -11.24
N ARG A 44 1.17 -7.61 -11.04
CA ARG A 44 1.01 -9.05 -10.83
C ARG A 44 1.79 -9.48 -9.60
N GLN A 45 1.16 -10.31 -8.79
CA GLN A 45 1.79 -10.94 -7.65
C GLN A 45 1.56 -12.45 -7.69
N SER A 46 2.62 -13.22 -7.45
CA SER A 46 2.49 -14.63 -7.12
C SER A 46 3.22 -14.97 -5.83
N LYS A 47 2.66 -15.87 -5.04
CA LYS A 47 3.23 -16.33 -3.79
C LYS A 47 3.10 -17.82 -3.62
N VAL A 48 4.15 -18.44 -3.07
CA VAL A 48 4.21 -19.85 -2.68
C VAL A 48 4.57 -19.88 -1.20
N LEU A 49 3.62 -20.28 -0.35
CA LEU A 49 3.71 -20.18 1.11
C LEU A 49 3.44 -21.53 1.77
N THR A 50 4.39 -22.06 2.52
CA THR A 50 4.20 -23.29 3.31
C THR A 50 3.84 -22.93 4.76
N LEU A 51 2.83 -23.61 5.30
CA LEU A 51 2.27 -23.38 6.63
C LEU A 51 2.76 -24.43 7.63
N TYR A 52 3.20 -24.02 8.82
CA TYR A 52 3.75 -24.91 9.83
C TYR A 52 2.96 -24.92 11.14
N THR A 53 2.08 -23.94 11.37
CA THR A 53 1.29 -23.82 12.61
C THR A 53 -0.20 -23.59 12.33
N HIS A 54 -1.04 -23.92 13.30
CA HIS A 54 -2.47 -23.63 13.24
C HIS A 54 -2.75 -22.12 13.22
N THR A 55 -1.93 -21.31 13.89
CA THR A 55 -2.04 -19.84 13.86
C THR A 55 -1.83 -19.33 12.44
N ALA A 56 -0.82 -19.82 11.73
CA ALA A 56 -0.58 -19.47 10.33
C ALA A 56 -1.76 -19.81 9.44
N MET A 57 -2.40 -20.98 9.63
CA MET A 57 -3.56 -21.42 8.86
C MET A 57 -4.82 -20.58 9.13
N ASN A 58 -5.13 -20.32 10.41
CA ASN A 58 -6.44 -19.83 10.80
C ASN A 58 -6.51 -18.31 11.01
N ARG A 59 -5.37 -17.63 11.18
CA ARG A 59 -5.31 -16.20 11.50
C ARG A 59 -4.48 -15.38 10.53
N THR A 60 -3.32 -15.90 10.11
CA THR A 60 -2.35 -15.08 9.38
C THR A 60 -2.48 -15.23 7.87
N TYR A 61 -2.67 -16.45 7.37
CA TYR A 61 -2.57 -16.76 5.95
C TYR A 61 -3.73 -17.60 5.39
N GLY A 62 -4.80 -17.82 6.18
CA GLY A 62 -5.98 -18.56 5.71
C GLY A 62 -6.72 -17.85 4.59
N GLU A 63 -6.54 -16.56 4.48
CA GLU A 63 -7.18 -15.69 3.49
C GLU A 63 -6.16 -14.74 2.84
N SER A 64 -6.49 -14.28 1.64
CA SER A 64 -5.76 -13.20 0.96
C SER A 64 -6.75 -12.14 0.49
N PHE A 65 -6.39 -10.88 0.70
CA PHE A 65 -7.23 -9.72 0.43
C PHE A 65 -6.64 -8.91 -0.72
N ILE A 66 -7.44 -8.60 -1.75
CA ILE A 66 -7.01 -7.90 -2.94
C ILE A 66 -8.01 -6.79 -3.26
N THR A 67 -7.65 -5.55 -2.94
CA THR A 67 -8.50 -4.38 -3.19
C THR A 67 -8.33 -3.87 -4.62
N TYR A 68 -9.42 -3.51 -5.29
CA TYR A 68 -9.43 -2.92 -6.62
C TYR A 68 -10.73 -2.14 -6.88
N ASP A 69 -10.70 -1.25 -7.87
CA ASP A 69 -11.88 -0.51 -8.34
C ASP A 69 -12.34 -1.07 -9.70
N PRO A 70 -13.43 -1.85 -9.78
CA PRO A 70 -13.86 -2.50 -11.03
C PRO A 70 -14.26 -1.53 -12.13
N ARG A 71 -14.46 -0.24 -11.84
CA ARG A 71 -14.70 0.79 -12.85
C ARG A 71 -13.45 1.06 -13.70
N TYR A 72 -12.26 0.92 -13.08
CA TYR A 72 -10.98 1.27 -13.67
C TYR A 72 -9.99 0.10 -13.71
N GLN A 73 -10.25 -0.94 -12.96
CA GLN A 73 -9.34 -2.07 -12.76
C GLN A 73 -10.04 -3.40 -13.01
N THR A 74 -9.29 -4.35 -13.56
CA THR A 74 -9.74 -5.73 -13.73
C THR A 74 -8.82 -6.63 -12.94
N LEU A 75 -9.38 -7.35 -11.97
CA LEU A 75 -8.70 -8.40 -11.24
C LEU A 75 -8.81 -9.71 -12.00
N GLN A 76 -7.70 -10.44 -12.13
CA GLN A 76 -7.67 -11.80 -12.65
C GLN A 76 -6.88 -12.69 -11.70
N ILE A 77 -7.52 -13.73 -11.18
CA ILE A 77 -6.86 -14.83 -10.47
C ILE A 77 -6.41 -15.85 -11.52
N HIS A 78 -5.10 -16.02 -11.67
CA HIS A 78 -4.49 -16.96 -12.62
C HIS A 78 -4.43 -18.36 -12.02
N GLU A 79 -3.98 -18.44 -10.75
CA GLU A 79 -3.90 -19.68 -9.99
C GLU A 79 -4.25 -19.43 -8.52
N SER A 80 -5.05 -20.33 -7.94
CA SER A 80 -5.28 -20.39 -6.49
C SER A 80 -5.56 -21.84 -6.11
N TYR A 81 -4.63 -22.43 -5.34
CA TYR A 81 -4.76 -23.79 -4.83
C TYR A 81 -3.85 -24.02 -3.63
N THR A 82 -4.16 -25.08 -2.90
CA THR A 82 -3.31 -25.60 -1.83
C THR A 82 -2.77 -26.96 -2.22
N ARG A 83 -1.47 -27.17 -2.12
CA ARG A 83 -0.87 -28.47 -2.19
C ARG A 83 -0.69 -29.02 -0.78
N GLN A 84 -1.37 -30.11 -0.47
CA GLN A 84 -1.31 -30.79 0.81
C GLN A 84 0.00 -31.50 1.00
N LYS A 85 0.27 -31.96 2.23
CA LYS A 85 1.55 -32.60 2.59
C LYS A 85 1.81 -33.90 1.82
N ASP A 86 0.75 -34.62 1.49
CA ASP A 86 0.79 -35.84 0.66
C ASP A 86 0.94 -35.57 -0.83
N GLY A 87 0.92 -34.30 -1.25
CA GLY A 87 1.02 -33.87 -2.65
C GLY A 87 -0.33 -33.64 -3.33
N ASN A 88 -1.45 -33.96 -2.67
CA ASN A 88 -2.79 -33.70 -3.23
C ASN A 88 -3.00 -32.20 -3.46
N ILE A 89 -3.65 -31.84 -4.57
CA ILE A 89 -3.95 -30.45 -4.96
C ILE A 89 -5.43 -30.15 -4.73
N VAL A 90 -5.71 -29.20 -3.85
CA VAL A 90 -7.04 -28.68 -3.58
C VAL A 90 -7.15 -27.30 -4.22
N LYS A 91 -7.85 -27.21 -5.36
CA LYS A 91 -8.11 -25.93 -6.03
C LYS A 91 -9.09 -25.11 -5.20
N THR A 92 -8.85 -23.80 -5.13
CA THR A 92 -9.79 -22.85 -4.51
C THR A 92 -11.10 -22.87 -5.29
N PRO A 93 -12.23 -23.28 -4.70
CA PRO A 93 -13.51 -23.32 -5.40
C PRO A 93 -14.07 -21.92 -5.59
N ALA A 94 -14.98 -21.75 -6.55
CA ALA A 94 -15.53 -20.43 -6.89
C ALA A 94 -16.24 -19.73 -5.73
N ASN A 95 -16.86 -20.48 -4.83
CA ASN A 95 -17.51 -19.93 -3.63
C ASN A 95 -16.54 -19.53 -2.50
N ALA A 96 -15.25 -19.79 -2.66
CA ALA A 96 -14.18 -19.32 -1.78
C ALA A 96 -13.48 -18.05 -2.34
N LEU A 97 -13.99 -17.50 -3.43
CA LEU A 97 -13.62 -16.20 -4.00
C LEU A 97 -14.79 -15.25 -3.74
N VAL A 98 -14.68 -14.41 -2.72
CA VAL A 98 -15.79 -13.57 -2.25
C VAL A 98 -15.43 -12.11 -2.40
N GLU A 99 -16.26 -11.36 -3.12
CA GLU A 99 -16.11 -9.90 -3.22
C GLU A 99 -16.89 -9.20 -2.11
N VAL A 100 -16.22 -8.34 -1.37
CA VAL A 100 -16.81 -7.51 -0.32
C VAL A 100 -16.45 -6.05 -0.53
N LEU A 101 -17.10 -5.15 0.20
CA LEU A 101 -16.66 -3.77 0.32
C LEU A 101 -15.48 -3.71 1.29
N PRO A 102 -14.35 -3.06 0.94
CA PRO A 102 -13.25 -2.85 1.88
C PRO A 102 -13.73 -2.15 3.15
N SER A 103 -13.25 -2.59 4.31
CA SER A 103 -13.65 -2.01 5.60
C SER A 103 -13.36 -0.50 5.68
N ALA A 104 -12.27 -0.03 5.07
CA ALA A 104 -11.93 1.39 4.99
C ALA A 104 -12.98 2.22 4.21
N ALA A 105 -13.74 1.61 3.30
CA ALA A 105 -14.81 2.27 2.53
C ALA A 105 -16.21 2.15 3.17
N ALA A 106 -16.37 1.42 4.27
CA ALA A 106 -17.67 1.09 4.85
C ALA A 106 -18.54 2.33 5.18
N ASN A 107 -17.90 3.43 5.62
CA ASN A 107 -18.56 4.67 5.99
C ASN A 107 -18.33 5.79 4.94
N ALA A 108 -17.96 5.42 3.71
CA ALA A 108 -17.62 6.35 2.65
C ALA A 108 -18.37 6.00 1.34
N PRO A 109 -19.69 6.30 1.22
CA PRO A 109 -20.53 5.86 0.09
C PRO A 109 -20.02 6.26 -1.30
N ALA A 110 -19.27 7.35 -1.44
CA ALA A 110 -18.65 7.72 -2.71
C ALA A 110 -17.64 6.69 -3.23
N PHE A 111 -17.14 5.84 -2.35
CA PHE A 111 -16.18 4.78 -2.65
C PHE A 111 -16.80 3.37 -2.64
N ASN A 112 -18.14 3.27 -2.61
CA ASN A 112 -18.85 1.97 -2.60
C ASN A 112 -18.64 1.13 -3.89
N ALA A 113 -17.99 1.68 -4.90
CA ALA A 113 -17.59 0.93 -6.08
C ALA A 113 -16.35 0.05 -5.84
N LEU A 114 -15.54 0.36 -4.82
CA LEU A 114 -14.39 -0.46 -4.45
C LEU A 114 -14.82 -1.88 -4.10
N ARG A 115 -13.99 -2.82 -4.44
CA ARG A 115 -14.13 -4.24 -4.08
C ARG A 115 -12.85 -4.74 -3.44
N GLU A 116 -13.03 -5.63 -2.49
CA GLU A 116 -11.96 -6.43 -1.92
C GLU A 116 -12.28 -7.89 -2.22
N MET A 117 -11.47 -8.52 -3.05
CA MET A 117 -11.55 -9.96 -3.29
C MET A 117 -10.90 -10.67 -2.11
N VAL A 118 -11.70 -11.43 -1.38
CA VAL A 118 -11.25 -12.34 -0.35
C VAL A 118 -11.06 -13.71 -0.98
N VAL A 119 -9.80 -14.16 -1.06
CA VAL A 119 -9.46 -15.51 -1.51
C VAL A 119 -9.31 -16.38 -0.28
N VAL A 120 -10.31 -17.20 0.02
CA VAL A 120 -10.30 -18.16 1.13
C VAL A 120 -9.54 -19.41 0.70
N HIS A 121 -8.37 -19.64 1.29
CA HIS A 121 -7.56 -20.81 0.97
C HIS A 121 -8.17 -22.07 1.59
N THR A 122 -8.47 -23.06 0.75
CA THR A 122 -9.13 -24.33 1.15
C THR A 122 -8.12 -25.48 1.19
N GLY A 123 -8.47 -26.55 1.92
CA GLY A 123 -7.59 -27.74 2.03
C GLY A 123 -6.34 -27.53 2.87
N LEU A 124 -6.35 -26.53 3.76
CA LEU A 124 -5.21 -26.20 4.62
C LEU A 124 -4.98 -27.28 5.67
N GLU A 125 -3.71 -27.64 5.86
CA GLU A 125 -3.22 -28.51 6.91
C GLU A 125 -1.77 -28.14 7.28
N LEU A 126 -1.24 -28.70 8.34
CA LEU A 126 0.16 -28.47 8.74
C LEU A 126 1.10 -29.07 7.70
N GLY A 127 1.97 -28.23 7.13
CA GLY A 127 2.88 -28.58 6.04
C GLY A 127 2.31 -28.37 4.64
N ALA A 128 1.05 -27.97 4.51
CA ALA A 128 0.48 -27.57 3.22
C ALA A 128 1.12 -26.32 2.66
N THR A 129 1.09 -26.20 1.33
CA THR A 129 1.65 -25.05 0.60
C THR A 129 0.57 -24.37 -0.22
N ILE A 130 0.33 -23.10 0.06
CA ILE A 130 -0.58 -22.22 -0.69
C ILE A 130 0.13 -21.70 -1.94
N TYR A 131 -0.56 -21.73 -3.07
CA TYR A 131 -0.19 -21.10 -4.34
C TYR A 131 -1.26 -20.08 -4.70
N LEU A 132 -0.86 -18.84 -4.89
CA LEU A 132 -1.74 -17.77 -5.35
C LEU A 132 -0.99 -16.93 -6.38
N ASP A 133 -1.60 -16.74 -7.55
CA ASP A 133 -1.11 -15.87 -8.62
C ASP A 133 -2.28 -15.03 -9.15
N TYR A 134 -2.13 -13.72 -9.13
CA TYR A 134 -3.15 -12.81 -9.64
C TYR A 134 -2.54 -11.58 -10.28
N SER A 135 -3.32 -10.91 -11.13
CA SER A 135 -2.96 -9.60 -11.67
C SER A 135 -4.12 -8.61 -11.56
N ILE A 136 -3.76 -7.33 -11.47
CA ILE A 136 -4.67 -6.20 -11.56
C ILE A 136 -4.23 -5.38 -12.78
N THR A 137 -5.10 -5.32 -13.79
CA THR A 137 -4.92 -4.46 -14.96
C THR A 137 -5.68 -3.15 -14.74
N THR A 138 -4.98 -2.04 -14.80
CA THR A 138 -5.50 -0.69 -14.55
C THR A 138 -5.58 0.10 -15.85
N LYS A 139 -6.74 0.72 -16.12
CA LYS A 139 -6.97 1.56 -17.29
C LYS A 139 -6.06 2.80 -17.28
N PRO A 140 -5.66 3.30 -18.46
CA PRO A 140 -4.90 4.54 -18.57
C PRO A 140 -5.56 5.71 -17.85
N GLY A 141 -4.76 6.55 -17.20
CA GLY A 141 -5.22 7.78 -16.53
C GLY A 141 -5.92 7.59 -15.17
N TYR A 142 -6.10 6.35 -14.70
CA TYR A 142 -6.61 6.12 -13.33
C TYR A 142 -5.54 6.36 -12.27
N LEU A 143 -4.35 5.80 -12.47
CA LEU A 143 -3.19 6.03 -11.60
C LEU A 143 -2.20 7.00 -12.25
N PRO A 144 -1.42 7.74 -11.44
CA PRO A 144 -0.44 8.70 -11.94
C PRO A 144 0.88 8.04 -12.41
N GLY A 145 0.80 6.94 -13.13
CA GLY A 145 1.96 6.12 -13.45
C GLY A 145 2.27 5.09 -12.37
N ILE A 146 3.43 4.43 -12.49
CA ILE A 146 3.90 3.51 -11.45
C ILE A 146 4.43 4.33 -10.28
N GLN A 147 3.90 4.07 -9.09
CA GLN A 147 4.32 4.66 -7.82
C GLN A 147 4.55 3.54 -6.83
N ILE A 148 5.78 3.33 -6.40
CA ILE A 148 6.17 2.29 -5.46
C ILE A 148 6.90 2.94 -4.28
N CYS A 149 6.42 2.65 -3.07
CA CYS A 149 7.13 2.80 -1.82
C CYS A 149 6.77 1.59 -0.97
N ARG A 150 7.63 0.59 -0.92
CA ARG A 150 7.31 -0.70 -0.34
C ARG A 150 8.43 -1.24 0.53
N LEU A 151 8.14 -1.40 1.81
CA LEU A 151 8.94 -2.24 2.68
C LEU A 151 8.76 -3.70 2.29
N LEU A 152 9.89 -4.40 2.12
CA LEU A 152 9.91 -5.82 1.81
C LEU A 152 9.95 -6.62 3.12
N GLU A 153 8.92 -6.41 3.94
CA GLU A 153 8.77 -7.07 5.23
C GLU A 153 7.64 -8.11 5.17
N HIS A 154 7.87 -9.24 5.83
CA HIS A 154 6.85 -10.28 6.02
C HIS A 154 6.99 -10.89 7.41
N SER A 155 5.88 -11.21 8.05
CA SER A 155 5.85 -11.88 9.37
C SER A 155 6.43 -13.29 9.36
N SER A 156 6.69 -13.84 8.17
CA SER A 156 7.36 -15.12 7.95
C SER A 156 8.53 -14.94 6.99
N PRO A 157 9.61 -15.76 7.13
CA PRO A 157 10.79 -15.62 6.28
C PRO A 157 10.46 -15.88 4.81
N VAL A 158 11.18 -15.19 3.91
CA VAL A 158 11.05 -15.34 2.46
C VAL A 158 12.34 -15.91 1.89
N LYS A 159 12.27 -17.08 1.26
CA LYS A 159 13.45 -17.71 0.64
C LYS A 159 13.91 -17.01 -0.62
N GLU A 160 12.95 -16.64 -1.48
CA GLU A 160 13.24 -15.94 -2.73
C GLU A 160 12.16 -14.91 -3.01
N TYR A 161 12.59 -13.67 -3.25
CA TYR A 161 11.72 -12.57 -3.63
C TYR A 161 12.21 -11.98 -4.95
N GLU A 162 11.43 -12.16 -6.00
CA GLU A 162 11.67 -11.59 -7.31
C GLU A 162 10.80 -10.35 -7.52
N ILE A 163 11.43 -9.26 -7.93
CA ILE A 163 10.77 -7.99 -8.19
C ILE A 163 11.14 -7.53 -9.61
N SER A 164 10.17 -7.03 -10.36
CA SER A 164 10.45 -6.42 -11.66
C SER A 164 9.57 -5.21 -11.93
N ILE A 165 10.15 -4.21 -12.61
CA ILE A 165 9.46 -3.03 -13.12
C ILE A 165 9.75 -2.96 -14.60
N THR A 166 8.70 -2.95 -15.43
CA THR A 166 8.81 -2.93 -16.90
C THR A 166 8.11 -1.70 -17.44
N VAL A 167 8.80 -0.91 -18.26
CA VAL A 167 8.29 0.32 -18.85
C VAL A 167 8.70 0.41 -20.32
N PRO A 168 8.01 1.19 -21.18
CA PRO A 168 8.47 1.48 -22.52
C PRO A 168 9.87 2.08 -22.52
N ARG A 169 10.69 1.74 -23.53
CA ARG A 169 12.00 2.37 -23.71
C ARG A 169 11.85 3.88 -23.86
N GLY A 170 12.63 4.65 -23.10
CA GLY A 170 12.55 6.12 -23.07
C GLY A 170 11.54 6.67 -22.07
N GLN A 171 10.71 5.83 -21.44
CA GLN A 171 9.89 6.25 -20.31
C GLN A 171 10.79 6.60 -19.13
N HIS A 172 10.50 7.73 -18.46
CA HIS A 172 11.12 8.07 -17.20
C HIS A 172 10.88 6.96 -16.17
N LEU A 173 11.93 6.54 -15.50
CA LEU A 173 11.87 5.57 -14.42
C LEU A 173 13.03 5.82 -13.45
N GLU A 174 12.69 6.34 -12.28
CA GLU A 174 13.57 6.38 -11.12
C GLU A 174 13.26 5.19 -10.22
N TYR A 175 14.29 4.60 -9.64
CA TYR A 175 14.14 3.46 -8.73
C TYR A 175 15.33 3.33 -7.77
N ALA A 176 15.06 2.84 -6.57
CA ALA A 176 16.07 2.46 -5.59
C ALA A 176 15.61 1.25 -4.77
N LEU A 177 16.55 0.40 -4.42
CA LEU A 177 16.39 -0.63 -3.39
C LEU A 177 17.38 -0.30 -2.27
N ASN A 178 16.86 0.24 -1.18
CA ASN A 178 17.62 0.66 -0.03
C ASN A 178 17.70 -0.45 1.02
N ASN A 179 18.71 -0.39 1.89
CA ASN A 179 18.92 -1.34 2.99
C ASN A 179 19.06 -2.81 2.54
N HIS A 180 19.48 -3.05 1.29
CA HIS A 180 19.76 -4.38 0.79
C HIS A 180 20.90 -4.38 -0.25
N LYS A 181 21.68 -5.46 -0.30
CA LYS A 181 22.86 -5.55 -1.18
C LYS A 181 22.55 -6.02 -2.61
N ALA A 182 21.31 -6.45 -2.89
CA ALA A 182 20.92 -6.89 -4.23
C ALA A 182 21.02 -5.71 -5.21
N LYS A 183 21.67 -5.96 -6.34
CA LYS A 183 21.80 -4.98 -7.42
C LYS A 183 20.70 -5.18 -8.44
N ALA A 184 20.21 -4.08 -9.01
CA ALA A 184 19.30 -4.12 -10.13
C ALA A 184 19.96 -4.79 -11.35
N SER A 185 19.21 -5.68 -12.00
CA SER A 185 19.50 -6.15 -13.36
C SER A 185 18.62 -5.36 -14.31
N VAL A 186 19.22 -4.78 -15.36
CA VAL A 186 18.50 -4.01 -16.38
C VAL A 186 18.61 -4.74 -17.71
N THR A 187 17.47 -5.00 -18.33
CA THR A 187 17.38 -5.63 -19.65
C THR A 187 16.47 -4.80 -20.56
N GLU A 188 16.77 -4.78 -21.84
CA GLU A 188 15.93 -4.12 -22.82
C GLU A 188 15.63 -5.10 -23.95
N SER A 189 14.36 -5.29 -24.25
CA SER A 189 13.89 -6.12 -25.37
C SER A 189 12.54 -5.61 -25.87
N GLU A 190 12.27 -5.81 -27.16
CA GLU A 190 10.96 -5.49 -27.77
C GLU A 190 10.43 -4.08 -27.46
N GLY A 191 11.32 -3.09 -27.36
CA GLY A 191 10.93 -1.71 -27.06
C GLY A 191 10.61 -1.43 -25.59
N MET A 192 10.80 -2.41 -24.69
CA MET A 192 10.61 -2.29 -23.26
C MET A 192 11.95 -2.30 -22.52
N LYS A 193 12.00 -1.62 -21.41
CA LYS A 193 13.08 -1.65 -20.40
C LYS A 193 12.55 -2.32 -19.15
N GLN A 194 13.22 -3.35 -18.69
CA GLN A 194 12.91 -4.02 -17.42
C GLN A 194 14.04 -3.82 -16.41
N VAL A 195 13.68 -3.47 -15.20
CA VAL A 195 14.57 -3.43 -14.04
C VAL A 195 14.10 -4.49 -13.06
N SER A 196 14.99 -5.34 -12.59
CA SER A 196 14.63 -6.45 -11.70
C SER A 196 15.64 -6.70 -10.60
N TRP A 197 15.15 -7.28 -9.51
CA TRP A 197 15.95 -7.71 -8.35
C TRP A 197 15.52 -9.11 -7.93
N THR A 198 16.48 -9.86 -7.39
CA THR A 198 16.23 -11.11 -6.69
C THR A 198 16.87 -11.02 -5.31
N LEU A 199 16.02 -11.05 -4.27
CA LEU A 199 16.45 -11.09 -2.89
C LEU A 199 16.30 -12.52 -2.37
N LYS A 200 17.25 -12.97 -1.54
CA LYS A 200 17.24 -14.33 -0.99
C LYS A 200 17.35 -14.31 0.53
N ASN A 201 16.64 -15.25 1.15
CA ASN A 201 16.70 -15.50 2.58
C ASN A 201 16.40 -14.27 3.44
N LEU A 202 15.34 -13.53 3.08
CA LEU A 202 14.85 -12.44 3.91
C LEU A 202 14.32 -13.03 5.23
N PRO A 203 14.76 -12.52 6.39
CA PRO A 203 14.26 -12.98 7.68
C PRO A 203 12.79 -12.64 7.85
N ALA A 204 12.13 -13.30 8.80
CA ALA A 204 10.84 -12.82 9.30
C ALA A 204 11.06 -11.50 10.03
N LEU A 205 10.27 -10.53 9.71
CA LEU A 205 10.33 -9.19 10.29
C LEU A 205 8.93 -8.80 10.73
N SER A 206 8.79 -8.45 12.00
CA SER A 206 7.61 -7.75 12.50
C SER A 206 7.99 -6.29 12.69
N ARG A 207 7.24 -5.41 12.08
CA ARG A 207 7.40 -3.98 12.28
C ARG A 207 7.02 -3.65 13.73
N GLU A 208 7.98 -3.14 14.50
CA GLU A 208 7.65 -2.55 15.79
C GLU A 208 6.90 -1.24 15.57
N PRO A 209 5.81 -0.99 16.30
CA PRO A 209 5.14 0.31 16.27
C PRO A 209 6.13 1.44 16.56
N GLN A 210 6.08 2.52 15.76
CA GLN A 210 6.92 3.72 15.92
C GLN A 210 8.40 3.59 15.47
N VAL A 211 8.83 2.47 14.92
CA VAL A 211 10.13 2.40 14.24
C VAL A 211 10.01 3.07 12.88
N SER A 212 10.93 3.99 12.61
CA SER A 212 11.01 4.68 11.32
C SER A 212 11.21 3.69 10.18
N VAL A 213 10.43 3.87 9.10
CA VAL A 213 10.61 3.16 7.84
C VAL A 213 11.98 3.51 7.20
N ILE A 214 12.43 4.75 7.42
CA ILE A 214 13.71 5.28 6.93
C ILE A 214 14.70 5.22 8.07
N GLY A 215 15.81 4.56 7.87
CA GLY A 215 16.86 4.37 8.88
C GLY A 215 16.75 3.04 9.66
N GLY A 216 15.74 2.21 9.37
CA GLY A 216 15.72 0.81 9.79
C GLY A 216 16.53 -0.05 8.83
N ASP A 217 16.84 -1.28 9.24
CA ASP A 217 17.58 -2.26 8.43
C ASP A 217 16.69 -2.98 7.39
N LEU A 218 15.42 -2.55 7.24
CA LEU A 218 14.45 -3.21 6.36
C LEU A 218 14.68 -2.82 4.90
N PRO A 219 14.69 -3.79 3.97
CA PRO A 219 14.75 -3.48 2.56
C PRO A 219 13.56 -2.63 2.12
N LEU A 220 13.82 -1.49 1.48
CA LEU A 220 12.82 -0.56 0.99
C LEU A 220 12.98 -0.39 -0.52
N LEU A 221 11.96 -0.79 -1.28
CA LEU A 221 11.85 -0.53 -2.71
C LEU A 221 11.09 0.78 -2.93
N THR A 222 11.70 1.70 -3.66
CA THR A 222 11.05 2.92 -4.15
C THR A 222 11.17 3.01 -5.66
N ALA A 223 10.11 3.43 -6.35
CA ALA A 223 10.15 3.72 -7.76
C ALA A 223 9.03 4.67 -8.21
N THR A 224 9.31 5.46 -9.24
CA THR A 224 8.33 6.32 -9.89
C THR A 224 8.61 6.41 -11.40
N THR A 225 7.52 6.47 -12.19
CA THR A 225 7.60 6.79 -13.61
C THR A 225 7.26 8.26 -13.91
N GLU A 226 7.00 9.05 -12.86
CA GLU A 226 6.64 10.45 -12.95
C GLU A 226 7.81 11.36 -12.56
N GLU A 227 8.16 12.32 -13.40
CA GLU A 227 9.18 13.34 -13.07
C GLU A 227 8.73 14.27 -11.94
N LYS A 228 7.42 14.49 -11.83
CA LYS A 228 6.79 15.37 -10.84
C LYS A 228 5.59 14.66 -10.20
N PRO A 229 5.81 13.67 -9.33
CA PRO A 229 4.73 12.83 -8.78
C PRO A 229 3.61 13.64 -8.09
N LEU A 230 3.98 14.74 -7.40
CA LEU A 230 3.01 15.59 -6.72
C LEU A 230 2.07 16.36 -7.66
N SER A 231 2.44 16.55 -8.93
CA SER A 231 1.61 17.31 -9.87
C SER A 231 0.23 16.70 -10.09
N PHE A 232 0.15 15.36 -10.02
CA PHE A 232 -1.13 14.65 -10.13
C PHE A 232 -2.09 15.01 -8.98
N LEU A 233 -1.59 15.15 -7.76
CA LEU A 233 -2.39 15.57 -6.61
C LEU A 233 -2.70 17.06 -6.65
N THR A 234 -1.69 17.90 -6.87
CA THR A 234 -1.84 19.36 -6.84
C THR A 234 -2.76 19.88 -7.92
N SER A 235 -2.85 19.20 -9.07
CA SER A 235 -3.81 19.55 -10.13
C SER A 235 -5.26 19.36 -9.75
N GLN A 236 -5.55 18.53 -8.75
CA GLN A 236 -6.89 18.27 -8.23
C GLN A 236 -7.27 19.22 -7.08
N TRP A 237 -6.33 19.95 -6.54
CA TRP A 237 -6.57 20.93 -5.48
C TRP A 237 -7.25 22.17 -6.07
N GLN A 238 -8.56 22.28 -5.84
CA GLN A 238 -9.40 23.39 -6.30
C GLN A 238 -9.79 24.23 -5.09
N PRO A 239 -8.91 25.13 -4.62
CA PRO A 239 -9.19 25.96 -3.46
C PRO A 239 -10.12 27.15 -3.79
N GLU A 240 -10.62 27.25 -5.02
CA GLU A 240 -11.63 28.23 -5.41
C GLU A 240 -13.01 27.61 -5.23
N GLY A 241 -13.69 28.05 -4.18
CA GLY A 241 -15.00 27.55 -3.85
C GLY A 241 -16.10 28.07 -4.78
N ASP A 242 -17.12 27.24 -5.01
CA ASP A 242 -18.38 27.65 -5.64
C ASP A 242 -19.20 28.58 -4.74
N ALA A 243 -20.41 28.94 -5.18
CA ALA A 243 -21.30 29.80 -4.39
C ALA A 243 -21.67 29.21 -3.03
N GLY A 244 -21.80 27.87 -2.92
CA GLY A 244 -22.10 27.18 -1.67
C GLY A 244 -20.96 27.30 -0.67
N ILE A 245 -19.71 27.11 -1.13
CA ILE A 245 -18.51 27.28 -0.31
C ILE A 245 -18.44 28.73 0.21
N ARG A 246 -18.67 29.74 -0.64
CA ARG A 246 -18.64 31.13 -0.23
C ARG A 246 -19.73 31.46 0.80
N ALA A 247 -20.96 30.97 0.58
CA ALA A 247 -22.07 31.16 1.51
C ALA A 247 -21.78 30.50 2.88
N LEU A 248 -21.26 29.31 2.87
CA LEU A 248 -20.85 28.58 4.10
C LEU A 248 -19.73 29.31 4.84
N ALA A 249 -18.68 29.74 4.15
CA ALA A 249 -17.60 30.51 4.74
C ALA A 249 -18.10 31.81 5.39
N GLY A 250 -18.98 32.56 4.70
CA GLY A 250 -19.60 33.74 5.25
C GLY A 250 -20.43 33.48 6.51
N LYS A 251 -21.21 32.39 6.51
CA LYS A 251 -21.98 31.96 7.70
C LYS A 251 -21.09 31.61 8.88
N LEU A 252 -20.03 30.83 8.64
CA LEU A 252 -19.13 30.38 9.69
C LEU A 252 -18.32 31.53 10.32
N THR A 253 -18.01 32.55 9.54
CA THR A 253 -17.16 33.66 9.98
C THR A 253 -17.92 34.94 10.33
N ALA A 254 -19.28 34.94 10.28
CA ALA A 254 -20.09 36.13 10.51
C ALA A 254 -19.88 36.83 11.87
N GLY A 255 -19.51 36.08 12.90
CA GLY A 255 -19.22 36.60 14.25
C GLY A 255 -17.73 36.78 14.57
N ALA A 256 -16.83 36.45 13.65
CA ALA A 256 -15.40 36.49 13.88
C ALA A 256 -14.88 37.94 13.88
N LYS A 257 -14.10 38.27 14.91
CA LYS A 257 -13.55 39.64 15.10
C LYS A 257 -12.17 39.77 14.41
N ASP A 258 -11.48 38.69 14.19
CA ASP A 258 -10.16 38.68 13.57
C ASP A 258 -9.95 37.39 12.72
N ASP A 259 -8.83 37.33 12.05
CA ASP A 259 -8.49 36.20 11.18
C ASP A 259 -8.28 34.89 11.95
N LYS A 260 -7.83 34.96 13.21
CA LYS A 260 -7.65 33.78 14.07
C LYS A 260 -9.02 33.16 14.41
N GLU A 261 -10.01 33.99 14.75
CA GLU A 261 -11.36 33.50 15.02
C GLU A 261 -12.00 32.89 13.77
N LYS A 262 -11.77 33.49 12.56
CA LYS A 262 -12.22 32.88 11.28
C LYS A 262 -11.60 31.53 11.05
N VAL A 263 -10.28 31.40 11.21
CA VAL A 263 -9.56 30.12 11.06
C VAL A 263 -10.10 29.07 12.03
N THR A 264 -10.29 29.48 13.30
CA THR A 264 -10.83 28.60 14.35
C THR A 264 -12.22 28.09 13.99
N ALA A 265 -13.15 28.97 13.59
CA ALA A 265 -14.51 28.60 13.23
C ALA A 265 -14.56 27.64 12.03
N ILE A 266 -13.74 27.90 11.01
CA ILE A 266 -13.65 27.01 9.83
C ILE A 266 -13.02 25.66 10.20
N ARG A 267 -11.94 25.65 10.99
CA ARG A 267 -11.30 24.43 11.46
C ARG A 267 -12.28 23.56 12.25
N ASP A 268 -12.96 24.16 13.22
CA ASP A 268 -13.91 23.45 14.08
C ASP A 268 -15.06 22.87 13.25
N TYR A 269 -15.57 23.61 12.28
CA TYR A 269 -16.56 23.07 11.34
C TYR A 269 -16.05 21.84 10.60
N VAL A 270 -14.84 21.90 10.02
CA VAL A 270 -14.25 20.77 9.25
C VAL A 270 -13.97 19.57 10.14
N ILE A 271 -13.63 19.78 11.41
CA ILE A 271 -13.37 18.69 12.36
C ILE A 271 -14.69 18.08 12.85
N ASP A 272 -15.64 18.91 13.31
CA ASP A 272 -16.78 18.45 14.09
C ASP A 272 -17.98 18.05 13.21
N ASN A 273 -18.10 18.60 11.98
CA ASN A 273 -19.27 18.39 11.11
C ASN A 273 -19.00 17.45 9.93
N LEU A 274 -17.76 17.00 9.75
CA LEU A 274 -17.41 16.10 8.66
C LEU A 274 -16.78 14.82 9.23
N TYR A 275 -17.42 13.70 8.95
CA TYR A 275 -16.86 12.41 9.28
C TYR A 275 -15.52 12.18 8.57
N TYR A 276 -14.57 11.55 9.26
CA TYR A 276 -13.27 11.20 8.69
C TYR A 276 -13.34 9.82 8.02
N SER A 277 -12.97 9.76 6.76
CA SER A 277 -12.76 8.51 6.03
C SER A 277 -11.28 8.12 6.04
N SER A 278 -10.98 6.97 6.62
CA SER A 278 -9.62 6.42 6.67
C SER A 278 -9.19 5.70 5.38
N LEU A 279 -9.94 5.88 4.28
CA LEU A 279 -9.59 5.24 3.01
C LEU A 279 -8.24 5.76 2.53
N PRO A 280 -7.25 4.88 2.30
CA PRO A 280 -5.96 5.27 1.77
C PRO A 280 -6.09 5.92 0.39
N LEU A 281 -5.38 7.00 0.16
CA LEU A 281 -5.43 7.74 -1.10
C LEU A 281 -5.06 6.87 -2.31
N ALA A 282 -4.13 5.93 -2.13
CA ALA A 282 -3.75 4.97 -3.16
C ALA A 282 -4.92 4.05 -3.60
N GLU A 283 -5.81 3.67 -2.68
CA GLU A 283 -6.98 2.83 -2.98
C GLU A 283 -8.07 3.60 -3.74
N SER A 284 -8.14 4.92 -3.58
CA SER A 284 -9.02 5.80 -4.37
C SER A 284 -8.41 6.21 -5.72
N GLY A 285 -7.27 5.64 -6.13
CA GLY A 285 -6.53 6.05 -7.33
C GLY A 285 -5.95 7.46 -7.22
N TYR A 286 -5.61 7.91 -6.02
CA TYR A 286 -5.14 9.26 -5.72
C TYR A 286 -6.13 10.36 -6.09
N ARG A 287 -7.44 10.04 -6.08
CA ARG A 287 -8.52 10.98 -6.40
C ARG A 287 -8.93 11.79 -5.18
N ILE A 288 -9.11 13.10 -5.40
CA ILE A 288 -9.58 14.06 -4.40
C ILE A 288 -10.90 14.63 -4.90
N ARG A 289 -11.98 14.38 -4.18
CA ARG A 289 -13.30 14.91 -4.56
C ARG A 289 -13.35 16.44 -4.39
N PRO A 290 -14.16 17.14 -5.23
CA PRO A 290 -14.40 18.57 -5.08
C PRO A 290 -14.95 18.92 -3.69
N ALA A 291 -14.55 20.07 -3.14
CA ALA A 291 -14.97 20.55 -1.83
C ALA A 291 -16.50 20.57 -1.63
N ALA A 292 -17.27 20.94 -2.68
CA ALA A 292 -18.73 20.93 -2.64
C ALA A 292 -19.34 19.53 -2.45
N GLU A 293 -18.70 18.49 -2.98
CA GLU A 293 -19.13 17.10 -2.78
C GLU A 293 -18.84 16.64 -1.35
N VAL A 294 -17.70 17.02 -0.80
CA VAL A 294 -17.31 16.71 0.58
C VAL A 294 -18.32 17.30 1.56
N ILE A 295 -18.72 18.57 1.38
CA ILE A 295 -19.77 19.20 2.21
C ILE A 295 -21.09 18.44 2.08
N ARG A 296 -21.53 18.16 0.86
CA ARG A 296 -22.83 17.52 0.61
C ARG A 296 -22.91 16.12 1.20
N SER A 297 -21.81 15.39 1.19
CA SER A 297 -21.72 14.04 1.73
C SER A 297 -21.42 13.99 3.23
N ALA A 298 -21.01 15.12 3.83
CA ALA A 298 -20.64 15.26 5.25
C ALA A 298 -19.51 14.34 5.70
N TYR A 299 -18.65 13.88 4.79
CA TYR A 299 -17.42 13.13 5.10
C TYR A 299 -16.35 13.38 4.05
N GLY A 300 -15.10 13.13 4.43
CA GLY A 300 -13.97 13.19 3.51
C GLY A 300 -12.73 12.48 4.02
N THR A 301 -11.87 12.12 3.07
CA THR A 301 -10.50 11.71 3.38
C THR A 301 -9.69 12.89 3.88
N GLU A 302 -8.50 12.66 4.41
CA GLU A 302 -7.62 13.72 4.89
C GLU A 302 -7.33 14.77 3.81
N ALA A 303 -6.95 14.34 2.61
CA ALA A 303 -6.70 15.23 1.47
C ALA A 303 -7.94 16.03 1.05
N GLU A 304 -9.11 15.41 1.08
CA GLU A 304 -10.39 16.07 0.77
C GLU A 304 -10.79 17.11 1.82
N LYS A 305 -10.62 16.81 3.12
CA LYS A 305 -10.86 17.76 4.21
C LYS A 305 -9.88 18.93 4.16
N ALA A 306 -8.62 18.68 3.83
CA ALA A 306 -7.62 19.74 3.63
C ALA A 306 -7.99 20.67 2.46
N ASN A 307 -8.43 20.08 1.32
CA ASN A 307 -8.89 20.85 0.17
C ASN A 307 -10.11 21.73 0.51
N LEU A 308 -11.09 21.17 1.20
CA LEU A 308 -12.26 21.92 1.66
C LEU A 308 -11.88 23.05 2.63
N MET A 309 -11.01 22.78 3.60
CA MET A 309 -10.55 23.81 4.56
C MET A 309 -9.88 24.96 3.83
N ALA A 310 -9.00 24.69 2.87
CA ALA A 310 -8.35 25.72 2.08
C ALA A 310 -9.35 26.54 1.26
N ALA A 311 -10.36 25.90 0.68
CA ALA A 311 -11.44 26.57 -0.07
C ALA A 311 -12.26 27.50 0.82
N LEU A 312 -12.65 27.06 2.03
CA LEU A 312 -13.39 27.88 3.00
C LEU A 312 -12.57 29.07 3.51
N LEU A 313 -11.27 28.86 3.81
CA LEU A 313 -10.38 29.93 4.25
C LEU A 313 -10.22 31.01 3.17
N LYS A 314 -10.00 30.61 1.91
CA LYS A 314 -9.93 31.57 0.79
C LYS A 314 -11.28 32.33 0.58
N ALA A 315 -12.38 31.61 0.67
CA ALA A 315 -13.70 32.22 0.58
C ALA A 315 -13.97 33.21 1.72
N ALA A 316 -13.35 33.04 2.89
CA ALA A 316 -13.38 33.99 4.01
C ALA A 316 -12.38 35.15 3.87
N GLY A 317 -11.67 35.27 2.73
CA GLY A 317 -10.72 36.35 2.44
C GLY A 317 -9.30 36.06 2.99
N LEU A 318 -9.00 34.87 3.45
CA LEU A 318 -7.70 34.51 3.99
C LEU A 318 -6.79 33.93 2.89
N LYS A 319 -5.47 34.12 3.03
CA LYS A 319 -4.51 33.44 2.19
C LYS A 319 -4.32 32.02 2.71
N ALA A 320 -4.70 31.03 1.92
CA ALA A 320 -4.56 29.63 2.25
C ALA A 320 -3.92 28.85 1.09
N GLY A 321 -3.13 27.86 1.43
CA GLY A 321 -2.52 26.91 0.50
C GLY A 321 -2.58 25.51 1.10
N ILE A 322 -2.39 24.50 0.26
CA ILE A 322 -2.31 23.10 0.69
C ILE A 322 -0.86 22.67 0.50
N GLY A 323 -0.30 22.01 1.50
CA GLY A 323 1.01 21.39 1.45
C GLY A 323 0.87 19.90 1.72
N ALA A 324 1.54 19.07 0.93
CA ALA A 324 1.73 17.67 1.27
C ALA A 324 2.93 17.56 2.21
N VAL A 325 2.76 16.88 3.31
CA VAL A 325 3.82 16.62 4.28
C VAL A 325 3.92 15.13 4.54
N CYS A 326 5.12 14.64 4.77
CA CYS A 326 5.34 13.32 5.32
C CYS A 326 6.19 13.46 6.59
N ALA A 327 6.10 12.50 7.49
CA ALA A 327 7.01 12.48 8.62
C ALA A 327 8.46 12.42 8.12
N PRO A 328 9.43 13.12 8.76
CA PRO A 328 10.84 13.04 8.36
C PRO A 328 11.36 11.60 8.32
N SER A 329 10.82 10.74 9.18
CA SER A 329 11.08 9.31 9.23
C SER A 329 10.51 8.52 8.05
N GLU A 330 9.66 9.11 7.23
CA GLU A 330 8.98 8.48 6.08
C GLU A 330 9.35 9.15 4.75
N ASN A 331 10.22 10.16 4.79
CA ASN A 331 10.64 10.87 3.59
C ASN A 331 11.68 10.07 2.79
N THR A 332 11.23 9.27 1.84
CA THR A 332 12.10 8.48 0.96
C THR A 332 12.77 9.34 -0.12
N ALA A 333 12.33 10.59 -0.33
CA ALA A 333 13.03 11.53 -1.23
C ALA A 333 14.48 11.79 -0.78
N SER A 334 14.76 11.66 0.51
CA SER A 334 16.15 11.69 1.04
C SER A 334 17.00 10.51 0.56
N LEU A 335 16.36 9.46 0.05
CA LEU A 335 17.00 8.26 -0.53
C LEU A 335 17.13 8.35 -2.06
N GLY A 336 16.79 9.50 -2.66
CA GLY A 336 16.99 9.81 -4.07
C GLY A 336 15.81 9.48 -5.00
N VAL A 337 14.72 8.87 -4.49
CA VAL A 337 13.51 8.58 -5.29
C VAL A 337 12.28 8.99 -4.50
N GLY A 338 11.53 9.96 -5.01
CA GLY A 338 10.26 10.41 -4.43
C GLY A 338 9.08 9.61 -4.99
N SER A 339 8.13 9.25 -4.14
CA SER A 339 6.85 8.66 -4.55
C SER A 339 5.71 9.30 -3.78
N ILE A 340 4.58 9.59 -4.45
CA ILE A 340 3.39 10.10 -3.77
C ILE A 340 2.78 9.07 -2.80
N ARG A 341 3.19 7.81 -2.89
CA ARG A 341 2.73 6.76 -1.99
C ARG A 341 3.24 6.92 -0.56
N GLU A 342 4.25 7.79 -0.35
CA GLU A 342 4.78 8.13 0.96
C GLU A 342 3.94 9.15 1.72
N LEU A 343 3.07 9.85 1.02
CA LEU A 343 2.41 11.04 1.57
C LEU A 343 1.19 10.71 2.42
N PHE A 344 0.82 9.46 2.54
CA PHE A 344 -0.39 9.07 3.29
C PHE A 344 -0.33 7.65 3.84
#